data_be44154ab77a635fb7ed1654045be3a9
#
_entry.id   be44154ab77a635fb7ed1654045be3a9
#
_cell.length_a   1.000
_cell.length_b   1.000
_cell.length_c   1.000
_cell.angle_alpha   90.00
_cell.angle_beta   90.00
_cell.angle_gamma   90.00
#
_symmetry.space_group_name_H-M   'P 1'
#
loop_
_entity.id
_entity.type
_entity.pdbx_description
1 polymer ?
#
loop_
_entity_poly.entity_id
_entity_poly.type
_entity_poly.pdbx_seq_one_letter_code
_entity_poly.pdbx_strand_id
1 'polypeptide(L)'
;MNDAAVALAYKHCERITRSRARNFYYGIRLLPPRKRAAMCALYAMARRIDDVGDSVALSPAPGRAARTSTGPHGLERDEPDQGEPNRGEPNRGEPESGPEQDGPVQEGKAAALDDIRRSLSLLAKSSSGLPAATLPPGDPVLAALADTAGKFPLPIHALEELVEGCSWDLAGRRYQTFDELVEYCRRVAGTIGRLSLAIYGSSDPEQAEPLADALGVALQLTNILRDLVEDREVMGRVYLPAEDLERFGVSAALEGAPDDLAALICFESGRAEAWYERGLELLPMLDSRSRACTGAMAGIYHRLLDRIRSRPESVLSGRLSLSPVEKGRVALTALARAAA
;
A
#
# COMPACT_ATOMS: atom_id res chain seq x y z
N MET A 1 -4.35 -31.34 -3.25
CA MET A 1 -4.03 -31.07 -1.81
C MET A 1 -5.14 -31.68 -0.96
N ASN A 2 -4.83 -32.22 0.24
CA ASN A 2 -5.88 -32.69 1.14
C ASN A 2 -6.52 -31.48 1.87
N ASP A 3 -7.77 -31.66 2.33
CA ASP A 3 -8.55 -30.58 2.97
C ASP A 3 -7.87 -29.99 4.21
N ALA A 4 -7.08 -30.80 4.95
CA ALA A 4 -6.35 -30.35 6.11
C ALA A 4 -5.23 -29.35 5.76
N ALA A 5 -4.49 -29.59 4.68
CA ALA A 5 -3.44 -28.68 4.20
C ALA A 5 -4.03 -27.34 3.70
N VAL A 6 -5.18 -27.38 3.01
CA VAL A 6 -5.90 -26.18 2.58
C VAL A 6 -6.39 -25.38 3.78
N ALA A 7 -6.93 -26.03 4.81
CA ALA A 7 -7.38 -25.36 6.03
C ALA A 7 -6.22 -24.68 6.77
N LEU A 8 -5.03 -25.30 6.82
CA LEU A 8 -3.83 -24.69 7.39
C LEU A 8 -3.35 -23.47 6.58
N ALA A 9 -3.43 -23.55 5.25
CA ALA A 9 -3.09 -22.46 4.34
C ALA A 9 -3.97 -21.22 4.59
N TYR A 10 -5.28 -21.40 4.71
CA TYR A 10 -6.19 -20.31 5.07
C TYR A 10 -5.93 -19.71 6.45
N LYS A 11 -5.63 -20.53 7.46
CA LYS A 11 -5.23 -20.05 8.80
C LYS A 11 -3.95 -19.20 8.74
N HIS A 12 -3.01 -19.58 7.89
CA HIS A 12 -1.80 -18.79 7.66
C HIS A 12 -2.12 -17.41 7.07
N CYS A 13 -2.94 -17.36 6.01
CA CYS A 13 -3.39 -16.10 5.40
C CYS A 13 -4.19 -15.23 6.38
N GLU A 14 -5.07 -15.82 7.19
CA GLU A 14 -5.82 -15.06 8.20
C GLU A 14 -4.88 -14.43 9.24
N ARG A 15 -3.82 -15.12 9.66
CA ARG A 15 -2.82 -14.57 10.58
C ARG A 15 -2.09 -13.37 9.97
N ILE A 16 -1.66 -13.46 8.71
CA ILE A 16 -1.06 -12.33 7.97
C ILE A 16 -2.03 -11.16 7.95
N THR A 17 -3.28 -11.40 7.53
CA THR A 17 -4.30 -10.36 7.42
C THR A 17 -4.57 -9.67 8.76
N ARG A 18 -4.69 -10.43 9.85
CA ARG A 18 -4.90 -9.87 11.21
C ARG A 18 -3.74 -8.99 11.67
N SER A 19 -2.50 -9.38 11.38
CA SER A 19 -1.31 -8.65 11.84
C SER A 19 -1.02 -7.41 10.99
N ARG A 20 -1.27 -7.47 9.67
CA ARG A 20 -0.86 -6.44 8.72
C ARG A 20 -2.00 -5.53 8.24
N ALA A 21 -3.21 -6.05 8.06
CA ALA A 21 -4.37 -5.33 7.50
C ALA A 21 -5.13 -4.51 8.55
N ARG A 22 -4.45 -3.64 9.29
CA ARG A 22 -4.98 -2.92 10.46
C ARG A 22 -6.31 -2.20 10.21
N ASN A 23 -6.53 -1.67 9.00
CA ASN A 23 -7.77 -0.98 8.63
C ASN A 23 -8.76 -1.94 7.97
N PHE A 24 -8.30 -2.74 7.00
CA PHE A 24 -9.16 -3.63 6.21
C PHE A 24 -9.74 -4.77 7.02
N TYR A 25 -9.04 -5.25 8.05
CA TYR A 25 -9.52 -6.38 8.86
C TYR A 25 -10.82 -6.07 9.62
N TYR A 26 -11.11 -4.81 9.94
CA TYR A 26 -12.39 -4.40 10.52
C TYR A 26 -13.56 -4.71 9.57
N GLY A 27 -13.41 -4.51 8.28
CA GLY A 27 -14.39 -4.88 7.26
C GLY A 27 -14.42 -6.39 7.00
N ILE A 28 -13.25 -7.01 6.75
CA ILE A 28 -13.12 -8.44 6.42
C ILE A 28 -13.80 -9.34 7.48
N ARG A 29 -13.74 -8.96 8.75
CA ARG A 29 -14.42 -9.70 9.85
C ARG A 29 -15.95 -9.77 9.70
N LEU A 30 -16.57 -8.85 8.98
CA LEU A 30 -18.01 -8.80 8.77
C LEU A 30 -18.49 -9.83 7.73
N LEU A 31 -17.58 -10.37 6.93
CA LEU A 31 -17.89 -11.35 5.89
C LEU A 31 -18.25 -12.72 6.46
N PRO A 32 -19.09 -13.50 5.74
CA PRO A 32 -19.30 -14.91 6.02
C PRO A 32 -17.98 -15.70 5.96
N PRO A 33 -17.85 -16.83 6.68
CA PRO A 33 -16.59 -17.55 6.81
C PRO A 33 -15.88 -17.86 5.48
N ARG A 34 -16.65 -18.29 4.45
CA ARG A 34 -16.11 -18.64 3.13
C ARG A 34 -15.51 -17.43 2.41
N LYS A 35 -16.25 -16.30 2.33
CA LYS A 35 -15.77 -15.05 1.72
C LYS A 35 -14.62 -14.44 2.54
N ARG A 36 -14.70 -14.51 3.87
CA ARG A 36 -13.62 -14.03 4.76
C ARG A 36 -12.30 -14.77 4.52
N ALA A 37 -12.34 -16.11 4.43
CA ALA A 37 -11.17 -16.92 4.14
C ALA A 37 -10.56 -16.56 2.78
N ALA A 38 -11.39 -16.42 1.74
CA ALA A 38 -10.97 -15.99 0.40
C ALA A 38 -10.32 -14.60 0.41
N MET A 39 -10.94 -13.63 1.08
CA MET A 39 -10.37 -12.28 1.23
C MET A 39 -9.05 -12.28 2.00
N CYS A 40 -8.87 -13.16 2.99
CA CYS A 40 -7.59 -13.29 3.68
C CYS A 40 -6.50 -13.89 2.77
N ALA A 41 -6.85 -14.84 1.90
CA ALA A 41 -5.92 -15.38 0.90
C ALA A 41 -5.52 -14.31 -0.13
N LEU A 42 -6.49 -13.57 -0.65
CA LEU A 42 -6.24 -12.45 -1.55
C LEU A 42 -5.34 -11.39 -0.91
N TYR A 43 -5.68 -10.94 0.31
CA TYR A 43 -4.88 -9.96 1.03
C TYR A 43 -3.44 -10.45 1.27
N ALA A 44 -3.26 -11.72 1.66
CA ALA A 44 -1.93 -12.27 1.90
C ALA A 44 -1.06 -12.28 0.64
N MET A 45 -1.66 -12.53 -0.53
CA MET A 45 -0.96 -12.46 -1.82
C MET A 45 -0.65 -11.01 -2.20
N ALA A 46 -1.62 -10.11 -2.13
CA ALA A 46 -1.41 -8.70 -2.40
C ALA A 46 -0.31 -8.11 -1.51
N ARG A 47 -0.32 -8.42 -0.22
CA ARG A 47 0.71 -7.98 0.72
C ARG A 47 2.10 -8.57 0.39
N ARG A 48 2.18 -9.81 -0.08
CA ARG A 48 3.44 -10.40 -0.53
C ARG A 48 4.02 -9.64 -1.73
N ILE A 49 3.17 -9.25 -2.69
CA ILE A 49 3.59 -8.45 -3.85
C ILE A 49 4.10 -7.09 -3.39
N ASP A 50 3.36 -6.42 -2.54
CA ASP A 50 3.64 -5.11 -1.97
C ASP A 50 4.95 -5.12 -1.13
N ASP A 51 5.13 -6.12 -0.25
CA ASP A 51 6.33 -6.27 0.58
C ASP A 51 7.64 -6.38 -0.26
N VAL A 52 7.59 -6.87 -1.49
CA VAL A 52 8.75 -6.88 -2.39
C VAL A 52 9.08 -5.44 -2.83
N GLY A 53 8.08 -4.64 -3.16
CA GLY A 53 8.25 -3.22 -3.49
C GLY A 53 8.79 -2.40 -2.31
N ASP A 54 8.27 -2.65 -1.10
CA ASP A 54 8.51 -1.83 0.09
C ASP A 54 9.73 -2.23 0.92
N SER A 55 10.35 -3.41 0.66
CA SER A 55 11.52 -3.83 1.44
C SER A 55 12.67 -2.85 1.24
N VAL A 56 12.87 -1.95 2.21
CA VAL A 56 14.10 -1.15 2.31
C VAL A 56 15.23 -2.13 2.61
N ALA A 57 16.32 -2.08 1.84
CA ALA A 57 17.52 -2.84 2.14
C ALA A 57 18.03 -2.43 3.52
N LEU A 58 17.82 -3.28 4.51
CA LEU A 58 18.52 -3.15 5.78
C LEU A 58 20.00 -3.47 5.48
N SER A 59 20.80 -2.45 5.14
CA SER A 59 22.25 -2.57 5.20
C SER A 59 22.58 -3.03 6.64
N PRO A 60 23.35 -4.10 6.83
CA PRO A 60 23.82 -4.46 8.16
C PRO A 60 24.62 -3.28 8.67
N ALA A 61 24.18 -2.67 9.77
CA ALA A 61 24.92 -1.62 10.44
C ALA A 61 26.37 -2.09 10.67
N PRO A 62 27.40 -1.28 10.32
CA PRO A 62 28.77 -1.65 10.56
C PRO A 62 28.95 -1.95 12.06
N GLY A 63 29.49 -3.11 12.35
CA GLY A 63 29.56 -3.71 13.67
C GLY A 63 30.02 -2.71 14.74
N ARG A 64 29.16 -2.50 15.71
CA ARG A 64 29.49 -1.82 16.97
C ARG A 64 30.36 -2.77 17.77
N ALA A 65 31.68 -2.65 17.63
CA ALA A 65 32.63 -3.37 18.47
C ALA A 65 32.28 -3.12 19.94
N ALA A 66 32.04 -4.21 20.64
CA ALA A 66 31.79 -4.21 22.07
C ALA A 66 33.02 -3.60 22.78
N ARG A 67 32.87 -2.38 23.31
CA ARG A 67 33.81 -1.84 24.28
C ARG A 67 33.37 -2.32 25.65
N THR A 68 34.13 -3.27 26.18
CA THR A 68 34.09 -3.67 27.58
C THR A 68 34.48 -2.49 28.44
N SER A 69 33.62 -2.15 29.38
CA SER A 69 33.86 -1.13 30.42
C SER A 69 34.71 -1.72 31.55
N THR A 70 35.80 -1.09 31.86
CA THR A 70 36.37 -1.07 33.22
C THR A 70 36.78 0.38 33.51
N GLY A 71 36.20 0.96 34.57
CA GLY A 71 36.50 2.27 35.12
C GLY A 71 37.73 2.22 36.07
N PRO A 72 37.97 3.19 37.00
CA PRO A 72 37.48 4.55 37.11
C PRO A 72 38.63 5.58 37.37
N HIS A 73 38.30 6.88 37.59
CA HIS A 73 39.05 8.01 38.23
C HIS A 73 39.86 8.93 37.36
N GLY A 74 39.63 10.24 37.60
CA GLY A 74 40.55 11.33 37.40
C GLY A 74 39.93 12.62 36.90
N LEU A 75 39.68 13.53 37.83
CA LEU A 75 39.40 14.95 37.61
C LEU A 75 40.64 15.64 37.00
N GLU A 76 40.45 16.56 36.02
CA GLU A 76 41.15 17.82 36.02
C GLU A 76 40.58 18.76 34.94
N ARG A 77 40.46 20.03 35.35
CA ARG A 77 40.08 21.20 34.54
C ARG A 77 41.28 21.65 33.73
N ASP A 78 41.07 22.28 32.57
CA ASP A 78 41.68 23.57 32.25
C ASP A 78 41.06 24.20 30.98
N GLU A 79 41.17 25.50 30.93
CA GLU A 79 40.49 26.49 30.11
C GLU A 79 41.15 26.74 28.72
N PRO A 80 40.69 27.75 27.92
CA PRO A 80 40.59 27.66 26.45
C PRO A 80 41.79 28.36 25.75
N ASP A 81 42.11 27.87 24.57
CA ASP A 81 43.01 28.55 23.65
C ASP A 81 42.26 29.10 22.42
N GLN A 82 42.50 30.41 22.17
CA GLN A 82 41.97 31.17 21.04
C GLN A 82 42.92 31.01 19.86
N GLY A 83 42.45 30.51 18.75
CA GLY A 83 43.14 30.41 17.47
C GLY A 83 42.38 31.08 16.33
N GLU A 84 43.01 32.05 15.67
CA GLU A 84 42.50 32.93 14.61
C GLU A 84 42.10 32.22 13.30
N PRO A 85 41.28 32.87 12.42
CA PRO A 85 40.71 32.27 11.25
C PRO A 85 41.64 32.23 10.05
N ASN A 86 41.86 31.08 9.48
CA ASN A 86 42.55 30.89 8.22
C ASN A 86 41.59 31.02 7.04
N ARG A 87 41.85 32.00 6.15
CA ARG A 87 41.17 32.22 4.88
C ARG A 87 41.66 31.17 3.87
N GLY A 88 40.83 30.17 3.58
CA GLY A 88 41.03 29.21 2.50
C GLY A 88 40.13 29.52 1.30
N GLU A 89 40.68 29.47 0.11
CA GLU A 89 40.09 29.78 -1.20
C GLU A 89 38.91 28.85 -1.58
N PRO A 90 38.00 29.29 -2.48
CA PRO A 90 36.84 28.47 -2.86
C PRO A 90 37.27 27.32 -3.79
N ASN A 91 37.11 26.10 -3.30
CA ASN A 91 37.29 24.90 -4.09
C ASN A 91 36.09 24.78 -5.06
N ARG A 92 36.39 24.69 -6.36
CA ARG A 92 35.43 24.47 -7.43
C ARG A 92 34.87 23.06 -7.25
N GLY A 93 33.56 22.97 -6.93
CA GLY A 93 32.87 21.73 -6.76
C GLY A 93 32.89 20.89 -8.03
N GLU A 94 33.35 19.68 -7.91
CA GLU A 94 33.06 18.58 -8.82
C GLU A 94 31.56 18.21 -8.68
N PRO A 95 30.90 17.75 -9.76
CA PRO A 95 29.49 17.39 -9.68
C PRO A 95 29.35 16.20 -8.74
N GLU A 96 28.52 16.37 -7.69
CA GLU A 96 28.14 15.28 -6.79
C GLU A 96 27.53 14.15 -7.63
N SER A 97 28.23 13.03 -7.69
CA SER A 97 27.72 11.76 -8.16
C SER A 97 26.54 11.37 -7.28
N GLY A 98 25.35 11.27 -7.88
CA GLY A 98 24.16 10.76 -7.21
C GLY A 98 24.39 9.34 -6.65
N PRO A 99 23.50 8.83 -5.78
CA PRO A 99 23.71 7.61 -5.03
C PRO A 99 23.78 6.38 -5.96
N GLU A 100 24.99 6.01 -6.35
CA GLU A 100 25.32 4.67 -6.86
C GLU A 100 25.39 3.74 -5.66
N GLN A 101 24.35 2.95 -5.39
CA GLN A 101 24.52 1.72 -4.57
C GLN A 101 23.30 0.79 -4.43
N ASP A 102 22.27 0.83 -5.31
CA ASP A 102 21.10 -0.05 -5.17
C ASP A 102 20.99 -1.20 -6.18
N GLY A 103 21.94 -1.38 -7.08
CA GLY A 103 21.88 -2.37 -8.16
C GLY A 103 21.53 -3.80 -7.72
N PRO A 104 22.28 -4.47 -6.82
CA PRO A 104 22.03 -5.87 -6.47
C PRO A 104 20.73 -6.10 -5.69
N VAL A 105 20.29 -5.11 -4.90
CA VAL A 105 19.06 -5.19 -4.12
C VAL A 105 17.83 -5.01 -5.01
N GLN A 106 17.89 -4.06 -5.94
CA GLN A 106 16.81 -3.87 -6.93
C GLN A 106 16.69 -5.06 -7.88
N GLU A 107 17.82 -5.63 -8.34
CA GLU A 107 17.80 -6.87 -9.14
C GLU A 107 17.15 -8.02 -8.38
N GLY A 108 17.45 -8.21 -7.10
CA GLY A 108 16.82 -9.21 -6.24
C GLY A 108 15.31 -9.03 -6.10
N LYS A 109 14.85 -7.77 -5.97
CA LYS A 109 13.42 -7.43 -5.90
C LYS A 109 12.71 -7.68 -7.23
N ALA A 110 13.31 -7.28 -8.34
CA ALA A 110 12.77 -7.53 -9.67
C ALA A 110 12.64 -9.05 -9.93
N ALA A 111 13.66 -9.83 -9.58
CA ALA A 111 13.62 -11.29 -9.67
C ALA A 111 12.49 -11.89 -8.80
N ALA A 112 12.28 -11.37 -7.59
CA ALA A 112 11.20 -11.83 -6.71
C ALA A 112 9.80 -11.51 -7.29
N LEU A 113 9.60 -10.35 -7.92
CA LEU A 113 8.35 -10.04 -8.64
C LEU A 113 8.15 -10.97 -9.84
N ASP A 114 9.22 -11.32 -10.58
CA ASP A 114 9.14 -12.26 -11.69
C ASP A 114 8.81 -13.67 -11.24
N ASP A 115 9.30 -14.12 -10.07
CA ASP A 115 8.92 -15.40 -9.46
C ASP A 115 7.43 -15.43 -9.10
N ILE A 116 6.92 -14.34 -8.53
CA ILE A 116 5.49 -14.19 -8.24
C ILE A 116 4.70 -14.23 -9.55
N ARG A 117 5.10 -13.48 -10.58
CA ARG A 117 4.44 -13.45 -11.89
C ARG A 117 4.38 -14.86 -12.52
N ARG A 118 5.47 -15.61 -12.47
CA ARG A 118 5.50 -17.01 -12.93
C ARG A 118 4.49 -17.87 -12.16
N SER A 119 4.42 -17.72 -10.85
CA SER A 119 3.47 -18.48 -10.01
C SER A 119 2.03 -18.14 -10.33
N LEU A 120 1.70 -16.85 -10.57
CA LEU A 120 0.37 -16.40 -10.98
C LEU A 120 -0.01 -16.92 -12.37
N SER A 121 0.92 -16.92 -13.33
CA SER A 121 0.69 -17.49 -14.66
C SER A 121 0.41 -18.99 -14.61
N LEU A 122 1.07 -19.75 -13.72
CA LEU A 122 0.77 -21.16 -13.48
C LEU A 122 -0.63 -21.34 -12.87
N LEU A 123 -1.00 -20.46 -11.94
CA LEU A 123 -2.33 -20.47 -11.32
C LEU A 123 -3.43 -20.18 -12.36
N ALA A 124 -3.24 -19.20 -13.23
CA ALA A 124 -4.19 -18.88 -14.31
C ALA A 124 -4.42 -20.08 -15.24
N LYS A 125 -3.36 -20.80 -15.62
CA LYS A 125 -3.44 -22.02 -16.43
C LYS A 125 -4.15 -23.16 -15.70
N SER A 126 -3.95 -23.28 -14.38
CA SER A 126 -4.62 -24.32 -13.56
C SER A 126 -6.12 -24.08 -13.44
N SER A 127 -6.56 -22.82 -13.41
CA SER A 127 -8.00 -22.46 -13.43
C SER A 127 -8.68 -22.81 -14.76
N SER A 128 -7.90 -23.02 -15.82
CA SER A 128 -8.36 -23.45 -17.15
C SER A 128 -8.38 -24.99 -17.33
N GLY A 129 -8.25 -25.78 -16.23
CA GLY A 129 -8.36 -27.25 -16.27
C GLY A 129 -7.06 -28.04 -16.24
N LEU A 130 -5.91 -27.37 -16.04
CA LEU A 130 -4.62 -28.06 -15.82
C LEU A 130 -4.48 -28.54 -14.37
N PRO A 131 -3.81 -29.69 -14.11
CA PRO A 131 -3.69 -30.22 -12.75
C PRO A 131 -2.94 -29.28 -11.82
N ALA A 132 -3.44 -29.11 -10.59
CA ALA A 132 -2.84 -28.31 -9.52
C ALA A 132 -1.41 -28.73 -9.11
N ALA A 133 -0.85 -29.75 -9.72
CA ALA A 133 0.49 -30.29 -9.48
C ALA A 133 1.65 -29.38 -9.95
N THR A 134 1.33 -28.25 -10.61
CA THR A 134 2.33 -27.33 -11.18
C THR A 134 2.68 -26.14 -10.27
N LEU A 135 1.97 -25.94 -9.15
CA LEU A 135 2.30 -24.88 -8.21
C LEU A 135 3.48 -25.27 -7.32
N PRO A 136 4.34 -24.32 -6.90
CA PRO A 136 5.42 -24.57 -5.97
C PRO A 136 4.91 -25.30 -4.71
N PRO A 137 5.45 -26.48 -4.36
CA PRO A 137 4.99 -27.20 -3.18
C PRO A 137 5.37 -26.45 -1.90
N GLY A 138 4.47 -26.44 -0.93
CA GLY A 138 4.75 -25.92 0.41
C GLY A 138 4.45 -24.42 0.62
N ASP A 139 3.99 -23.68 -0.40
CA ASP A 139 3.60 -22.29 -0.25
C ASP A 139 2.14 -22.15 0.19
N PRO A 140 1.87 -21.75 1.48
CA PRO A 140 0.52 -21.69 2.00
C PRO A 140 -0.31 -20.54 1.36
N VAL A 141 0.32 -19.45 0.93
CA VAL A 141 -0.41 -18.32 0.32
C VAL A 141 -0.88 -18.69 -1.08
N LEU A 142 0.00 -19.27 -1.90
CA LEU A 142 -0.37 -19.78 -3.23
C LEU A 142 -1.41 -20.90 -3.14
N ALA A 143 -1.26 -21.79 -2.16
CA ALA A 143 -2.21 -22.87 -1.93
C ALA A 143 -3.63 -22.37 -1.59
N ALA A 144 -3.75 -21.38 -0.69
CA ALA A 144 -5.02 -20.76 -0.32
C ALA A 144 -5.61 -19.96 -1.50
N LEU A 145 -4.78 -19.26 -2.27
CA LEU A 145 -5.21 -18.52 -3.44
C LEU A 145 -5.72 -19.43 -4.55
N ALA A 146 -5.02 -20.56 -4.81
CA ALA A 146 -5.44 -21.57 -5.79
C ALA A 146 -6.82 -22.17 -5.43
N ASP A 147 -7.01 -22.54 -4.17
CA ASP A 147 -8.31 -23.04 -3.69
C ASP A 147 -9.40 -21.94 -3.78
N THR A 148 -9.03 -20.68 -3.52
CA THR A 148 -9.94 -19.56 -3.70
C THR A 148 -10.33 -19.36 -5.16
N ALA A 149 -9.37 -19.41 -6.10
CA ALA A 149 -9.63 -19.31 -7.54
C ALA A 149 -10.51 -20.45 -8.07
N GLY A 150 -10.43 -21.64 -7.47
CA GLY A 150 -11.33 -22.76 -7.77
C GLY A 150 -12.77 -22.57 -7.25
N LYS A 151 -12.99 -21.64 -6.32
CA LYS A 151 -14.28 -21.40 -5.65
C LYS A 151 -14.96 -20.09 -6.07
N PHE A 152 -14.18 -19.14 -6.57
CA PHE A 152 -14.59 -17.80 -6.98
C PHE A 152 -13.96 -17.46 -8.34
N PRO A 153 -14.66 -16.70 -9.21
CA PRO A 153 -14.16 -16.34 -10.55
C PRO A 153 -13.10 -15.24 -10.47
N LEU A 154 -11.97 -15.51 -9.82
CA LEU A 154 -10.90 -14.51 -9.64
C LEU A 154 -10.27 -14.14 -10.99
N PRO A 155 -10.22 -12.85 -11.34
CA PRO A 155 -9.48 -12.36 -12.50
C PRO A 155 -7.98 -12.36 -12.18
N ILE A 156 -7.29 -13.50 -12.39
CA ILE A 156 -5.87 -13.66 -12.01
C ILE A 156 -4.97 -12.62 -12.68
N HIS A 157 -5.33 -12.17 -13.92
CA HIS A 157 -4.63 -11.08 -14.60
C HIS A 157 -4.58 -9.79 -13.78
N ALA A 158 -5.58 -9.52 -12.92
CA ALA A 158 -5.55 -8.35 -12.03
C ALA A 158 -4.42 -8.45 -10.98
N LEU A 159 -4.01 -9.65 -10.56
CA LEU A 159 -2.80 -9.82 -9.73
C LEU A 159 -1.51 -9.57 -10.53
N GLU A 160 -1.50 -9.88 -11.83
CA GLU A 160 -0.37 -9.57 -12.71
C GLU A 160 -0.24 -8.05 -12.93
N GLU A 161 -1.36 -7.34 -13.06
CA GLU A 161 -1.40 -5.87 -13.09
C GLU A 161 -0.90 -5.25 -11.78
N LEU A 162 -1.23 -5.87 -10.62
CA LEU A 162 -0.70 -5.43 -9.32
C LEU A 162 0.83 -5.58 -9.26
N VAL A 163 1.36 -6.71 -9.75
CA VAL A 163 2.82 -6.92 -9.86
C VAL A 163 3.45 -5.86 -10.76
N GLU A 164 2.79 -5.48 -11.87
CA GLU A 164 3.26 -4.40 -12.73
C GLU A 164 3.29 -3.06 -12.01
N GLY A 165 2.22 -2.69 -11.27
CA GLY A 165 2.18 -1.47 -10.46
C GLY A 165 3.31 -1.42 -9.43
N CYS A 166 3.57 -2.51 -8.71
CA CYS A 166 4.71 -2.58 -7.79
C CYS A 166 6.07 -2.53 -8.50
N SER A 167 6.17 -2.97 -9.77
CA SER A 167 7.40 -2.80 -10.54
C SER A 167 7.66 -1.33 -10.91
N TRP A 168 6.60 -0.51 -11.07
CA TRP A 168 6.74 0.94 -11.26
C TRP A 168 7.31 1.63 -10.02
N ASP A 169 6.92 1.16 -8.83
CA ASP A 169 7.48 1.64 -7.56
C ASP A 169 8.98 1.34 -7.45
N LEU A 170 9.40 0.13 -7.86
CA LEU A 170 10.82 -0.24 -7.91
C LEU A 170 11.61 0.59 -8.91
N ALA A 171 10.99 0.94 -10.05
CA ALA A 171 11.61 1.79 -11.06
C ALA A 171 11.67 3.27 -10.67
N GLY A 172 11.13 3.66 -9.51
CA GLY A 172 11.07 5.05 -9.07
C GLY A 172 10.26 5.95 -10.01
N ARG A 173 9.20 5.40 -10.63
CA ARG A 173 8.39 6.13 -11.61
C ARG A 173 7.77 7.37 -10.99
N ARG A 174 7.82 8.50 -11.72
CA ARG A 174 7.14 9.75 -11.41
C ARG A 174 6.02 9.97 -12.40
N TYR A 175 4.99 10.68 -11.98
CA TYR A 175 3.77 10.92 -12.76
C TYR A 175 3.74 12.38 -13.18
N GLN A 176 3.59 12.63 -14.50
CA GLN A 176 3.52 13.99 -15.02
C GLN A 176 2.12 14.57 -14.86
N THR A 177 1.09 13.75 -15.08
CA THR A 177 -0.32 14.14 -15.04
C THR A 177 -1.09 13.31 -14.02
N PHE A 178 -2.27 13.83 -13.67
CA PHE A 178 -3.19 13.08 -12.80
C PHE A 178 -3.68 11.77 -13.43
N ASP A 179 -3.86 11.74 -14.74
CA ASP A 179 -4.28 10.53 -15.45
C ASP A 179 -3.23 9.42 -15.34
N GLU A 180 -1.94 9.76 -15.39
CA GLU A 180 -0.85 8.81 -15.16
C GLU A 180 -0.85 8.27 -13.71
N LEU A 181 -1.14 9.12 -12.73
CA LEU A 181 -1.29 8.70 -11.33
C LEU A 181 -2.52 7.79 -11.15
N VAL A 182 -3.64 8.10 -11.81
CA VAL A 182 -4.84 7.24 -11.78
C VAL A 182 -4.53 5.87 -12.36
N GLU A 183 -3.76 5.80 -13.44
CA GLU A 183 -3.37 4.53 -14.04
C GLU A 183 -2.52 3.67 -13.09
N TYR A 184 -1.63 4.28 -12.32
CA TYR A 184 -0.93 3.61 -11.23
C TYR A 184 -1.90 3.14 -10.13
N CYS A 185 -2.78 4.01 -9.65
CA CYS A 185 -3.77 3.68 -8.62
C CYS A 185 -4.67 2.51 -9.03
N ARG A 186 -5.04 2.43 -10.31
CA ARG A 186 -5.80 1.29 -10.86
C ARG A 186 -5.03 -0.01 -10.77
N ARG A 187 -3.71 -0.01 -11.06
CA ARG A 187 -2.88 -1.21 -10.97
C ARG A 187 -2.71 -1.69 -9.54
N VAL A 188 -2.44 -0.78 -8.60
CA VAL A 188 -2.11 -1.21 -7.22
C VAL A 188 -3.33 -1.36 -6.31
N ALA A 189 -4.45 -0.71 -6.61
CA ALA A 189 -5.64 -0.73 -5.74
C ALA A 189 -6.95 -0.99 -6.49
N GLY A 190 -7.15 -0.49 -7.70
CA GLY A 190 -8.30 -0.83 -8.55
C GLY A 190 -8.37 -2.34 -8.78
N THR A 191 -7.24 -3.00 -9.05
CA THR A 191 -7.11 -4.46 -9.13
C THR A 191 -7.65 -5.16 -7.89
N ILE A 192 -7.35 -4.64 -6.68
CA ILE A 192 -7.85 -5.21 -5.43
C ILE A 192 -9.38 -5.03 -5.32
N GLY A 193 -9.91 -3.92 -5.83
CA GLY A 193 -11.35 -3.70 -5.96
C GLY A 193 -12.02 -4.78 -6.81
N ARG A 194 -11.51 -5.01 -8.03
CA ARG A 194 -12.01 -6.04 -8.98
C ARG A 194 -11.91 -7.46 -8.41
N LEU A 195 -10.78 -7.81 -7.80
CA LEU A 195 -10.55 -9.10 -7.15
C LEU A 195 -11.49 -9.31 -5.95
N SER A 196 -11.73 -8.26 -5.16
CA SER A 196 -12.67 -8.30 -4.04
C SER A 196 -14.11 -8.50 -4.54
N LEU A 197 -14.48 -7.81 -5.61
CA LEU A 197 -15.79 -7.95 -6.25
C LEU A 197 -16.05 -9.39 -6.72
N ALA A 198 -15.05 -10.05 -7.29
CA ALA A 198 -15.15 -11.45 -7.71
C ALA A 198 -15.44 -12.41 -6.53
N ILE A 199 -14.95 -12.09 -5.33
CA ILE A 199 -15.26 -12.85 -4.09
C ILE A 199 -16.64 -12.47 -3.54
N TYR A 200 -17.00 -11.18 -3.60
CA TYR A 200 -18.27 -10.69 -3.06
C TYR A 200 -19.46 -11.10 -3.93
N GLY A 201 -19.28 -11.10 -5.25
CA GLY A 201 -20.38 -11.12 -6.19
C GLY A 201 -21.17 -9.81 -6.17
N SER A 202 -21.95 -9.57 -7.22
CA SER A 202 -22.83 -8.41 -7.33
C SER A 202 -24.11 -8.78 -8.08
N SER A 203 -25.14 -7.94 -7.96
CA SER A 203 -26.37 -8.07 -8.72
C SER A 203 -26.18 -7.76 -10.21
N ASP A 204 -25.19 -6.92 -10.54
CA ASP A 204 -24.81 -6.53 -11.90
C ASP A 204 -23.29 -6.44 -11.98
N PRO A 205 -22.61 -7.53 -12.41
CA PRO A 205 -21.14 -7.55 -12.48
C PRO A 205 -20.54 -6.54 -13.44
N GLU A 206 -21.21 -6.26 -14.55
CA GLU A 206 -20.71 -5.37 -15.60
C GLU A 206 -20.67 -3.91 -15.11
N GLN A 207 -21.71 -3.46 -14.42
CA GLN A 207 -21.77 -2.14 -13.79
C GLN A 207 -20.90 -2.06 -12.52
N ALA A 208 -20.80 -3.15 -11.76
CA ALA A 208 -20.08 -3.16 -10.48
C ALA A 208 -18.56 -3.10 -10.64
N GLU A 209 -17.99 -3.67 -11.71
CA GLU A 209 -16.54 -3.74 -11.89
C GLU A 209 -15.87 -2.35 -11.98
N PRO A 210 -16.32 -1.40 -12.84
CA PRO A 210 -15.73 -0.07 -12.87
C PRO A 210 -15.95 0.73 -11.59
N LEU A 211 -16.97 0.43 -10.80
CA LEU A 211 -17.21 1.06 -9.50
C LEU A 211 -16.28 0.49 -8.42
N ALA A 212 -16.00 -0.82 -8.47
CA ALA A 212 -15.01 -1.45 -7.58
C ALA A 212 -13.60 -0.93 -7.86
N ASP A 213 -13.25 -0.77 -9.13
CA ASP A 213 -11.99 -0.13 -9.57
C ASP A 213 -11.90 1.31 -9.05
N ALA A 214 -12.94 2.11 -9.24
CA ALA A 214 -13.00 3.50 -8.78
C ALA A 214 -12.84 3.61 -7.26
N LEU A 215 -13.48 2.72 -6.49
CA LEU A 215 -13.30 2.70 -5.03
C LEU A 215 -11.86 2.37 -4.64
N GLY A 216 -11.21 1.45 -5.36
CA GLY A 216 -9.79 1.15 -5.19
C GLY A 216 -8.92 2.38 -5.40
N VAL A 217 -9.15 3.13 -6.49
CA VAL A 217 -8.45 4.40 -6.77
C VAL A 217 -8.63 5.42 -5.64
N ALA A 218 -9.86 5.61 -5.14
CA ALA A 218 -10.15 6.52 -4.02
C ALA A 218 -9.35 6.17 -2.76
N LEU A 219 -9.28 4.87 -2.43
CA LEU A 219 -8.51 4.37 -1.29
C LEU A 219 -7.01 4.63 -1.48
N GLN A 220 -6.48 4.45 -2.68
CA GLN A 220 -5.06 4.66 -2.97
C GLN A 220 -4.67 6.13 -2.96
N LEU A 221 -5.48 7.01 -3.54
CA LEU A 221 -5.27 8.45 -3.44
C LEU A 221 -5.25 8.93 -1.98
N THR A 222 -6.12 8.36 -1.14
CA THR A 222 -6.10 8.64 0.31
C THR A 222 -4.83 8.14 0.98
N ASN A 223 -4.31 6.96 0.58
CA ASN A 223 -3.02 6.45 1.07
C ASN A 223 -1.87 7.39 0.70
N ILE A 224 -1.80 7.81 -0.55
CA ILE A 224 -0.77 8.72 -1.07
C ILE A 224 -0.77 10.03 -0.27
N LEU A 225 -1.95 10.63 -0.06
CA LEU A 225 -2.06 11.86 0.73
C LEU A 225 -1.71 11.66 2.20
N ARG A 226 -2.02 10.51 2.78
CA ARG A 226 -1.69 10.18 4.18
C ARG A 226 -0.20 9.98 4.40
N ASP A 227 0.47 9.39 3.43
CA ASP A 227 1.83 8.87 3.56
C ASP A 227 2.88 9.75 2.85
N LEU A 228 2.53 10.98 2.40
CA LEU A 228 3.37 11.91 1.61
C LEU A 228 4.81 12.03 2.13
N VAL A 229 4.98 12.19 3.43
CA VAL A 229 6.31 12.36 4.06
C VAL A 229 7.03 11.02 4.16
N GLU A 230 6.34 9.95 4.58
CA GLU A 230 6.91 8.60 4.68
C GLU A 230 7.39 8.09 3.32
N ASP A 231 6.56 8.26 2.27
CA ASP A 231 6.89 7.84 0.90
C ASP A 231 8.12 8.58 0.36
N ARG A 232 8.21 9.88 0.61
CA ARG A 232 9.35 10.69 0.19
C ARG A 232 10.62 10.37 0.98
N GLU A 233 10.55 10.37 2.31
CA GLU A 233 11.74 10.31 3.17
C GLU A 233 12.30 8.90 3.33
N VAL A 234 11.42 7.89 3.37
CA VAL A 234 11.80 6.50 3.60
C VAL A 234 11.94 5.74 2.29
N MET A 235 11.02 5.98 1.33
CA MET A 235 10.96 5.22 0.08
C MET A 235 11.52 5.98 -1.12
N GLY A 236 11.81 7.28 -0.99
CA GLY A 236 12.26 8.13 -2.10
C GLY A 236 11.22 8.34 -3.20
N ARG A 237 9.94 8.13 -2.89
CA ARG A 237 8.83 8.15 -3.84
C ARG A 237 8.03 9.45 -3.74
N VAL A 238 7.67 10.01 -4.90
CA VAL A 238 6.77 11.15 -5.02
C VAL A 238 5.69 10.79 -6.02
N TYR A 239 4.48 10.60 -5.52
CA TYR A 239 3.32 10.18 -6.33
C TYR A 239 2.54 11.36 -6.91
N LEU A 240 2.56 12.54 -6.26
CA LEU A 240 1.81 13.70 -6.72
C LEU A 240 2.24 14.09 -8.14
N PRO A 241 1.26 14.42 -9.03
CA PRO A 241 1.54 14.80 -10.41
C PRO A 241 2.45 16.03 -10.50
N ALA A 242 3.42 16.01 -11.43
CA ALA A 242 4.32 17.14 -11.63
C ALA A 242 3.57 18.41 -12.03
N GLU A 243 2.52 18.29 -12.85
CA GLU A 243 1.65 19.42 -13.25
C GLU A 243 0.99 20.11 -12.05
N ASP A 244 0.61 19.34 -11.02
CA ASP A 244 -0.04 19.90 -9.83
C ASP A 244 1.00 20.48 -8.86
N LEU A 245 2.14 19.85 -8.71
CA LEU A 245 3.27 20.42 -7.96
C LEU A 245 3.67 21.79 -8.56
N GLU A 246 3.83 21.88 -9.87
CA GLU A 246 4.14 23.13 -10.58
C GLU A 246 3.02 24.17 -10.39
N ARG A 247 1.76 23.77 -10.57
CA ARG A 247 0.58 24.63 -10.42
C ARG A 247 0.51 25.31 -9.07
N PHE A 248 0.88 24.61 -8.01
CA PHE A 248 0.83 25.12 -6.64
C PHE A 248 2.19 25.64 -6.14
N GLY A 249 3.22 25.72 -7.00
CA GLY A 249 4.54 26.22 -6.62
C GLY A 249 5.25 25.35 -5.57
N VAL A 250 4.94 24.06 -5.52
CA VAL A 250 5.51 23.09 -4.58
C VAL A 250 6.55 22.23 -5.32
N SER A 251 7.73 22.07 -4.72
CA SER A 251 8.76 21.21 -5.29
C SER A 251 8.44 19.72 -5.09
N ALA A 252 9.12 18.85 -5.86
CA ALA A 252 9.05 17.40 -5.64
C ALA A 252 9.58 16.97 -4.24
N ALA A 253 10.35 17.82 -3.57
CA ALA A 253 10.74 17.63 -2.18
C ALA A 253 9.65 18.05 -1.18
N LEU A 254 8.43 18.38 -1.65
CA LEU A 254 7.33 18.95 -0.87
C LEU A 254 7.72 20.23 -0.14
N GLU A 255 8.60 21.03 -0.78
CA GLU A 255 9.00 22.34 -0.31
C GLU A 255 8.21 23.41 -1.05
N GLY A 256 7.67 24.37 -0.31
CA GLY A 256 6.84 25.46 -0.81
C GLY A 256 6.31 26.28 0.35
N ALA A 257 5.55 27.34 0.06
CA ALA A 257 4.88 28.07 1.12
C ALA A 257 3.82 27.16 1.80
N PRO A 258 3.65 27.26 3.14
CA PRO A 258 2.71 26.40 3.87
C PRO A 258 1.28 26.44 3.31
N ASP A 259 0.83 27.62 2.86
CA ASP A 259 -0.51 27.80 2.29
C ASP A 259 -0.64 27.13 0.90
N ASP A 260 0.41 27.15 0.09
CA ASP A 260 0.44 26.49 -1.23
C ASP A 260 0.41 24.97 -1.08
N LEU A 261 1.17 24.43 -0.12
CA LEU A 261 1.19 23.03 0.20
C LEU A 261 -0.19 22.54 0.74
N ALA A 262 -0.80 23.33 1.61
CA ALA A 262 -2.15 23.07 2.11
C ALA A 262 -3.19 23.10 0.97
N ALA A 263 -3.07 24.06 0.05
CA ALA A 263 -3.95 24.18 -1.10
C ALA A 263 -3.80 22.97 -2.06
N LEU A 264 -2.58 22.52 -2.31
CA LEU A 264 -2.31 21.30 -3.09
C LEU A 264 -2.95 20.07 -2.45
N ILE A 265 -2.74 19.85 -1.15
CA ILE A 265 -3.32 18.70 -0.42
C ILE A 265 -4.86 18.75 -0.45
N CYS A 266 -5.46 19.92 -0.28
CA CYS A 266 -6.90 20.11 -0.39
C CYS A 266 -7.42 19.82 -1.81
N PHE A 267 -6.70 20.26 -2.85
CA PHE A 267 -7.04 20.03 -4.23
C PHE A 267 -7.04 18.53 -4.56
N GLU A 268 -5.99 17.82 -4.19
CA GLU A 268 -5.88 16.37 -4.40
C GLU A 268 -6.91 15.59 -3.56
N SER A 269 -7.23 16.08 -2.36
CA SER A 269 -8.33 15.51 -1.55
C SER A 269 -9.68 15.65 -2.25
N GLY A 270 -9.91 16.73 -2.99
CA GLY A 270 -11.12 16.91 -3.80
C GLY A 270 -11.22 15.89 -4.95
N ARG A 271 -10.08 15.57 -5.59
CA ARG A 271 -10.01 14.50 -6.59
C ARG A 271 -10.32 13.12 -5.99
N ALA A 272 -9.74 12.80 -4.84
CA ALA A 272 -10.03 11.56 -4.14
C ALA A 272 -11.52 11.45 -3.75
N GLU A 273 -12.16 12.54 -3.33
CA GLU A 273 -13.59 12.60 -3.02
C GLU A 273 -14.45 12.23 -4.23
N ALA A 274 -14.17 12.77 -5.41
CA ALA A 274 -14.90 12.44 -6.63
C ALA A 274 -14.83 10.94 -6.96
N TRP A 275 -13.67 10.30 -6.70
CA TRP A 275 -13.52 8.86 -6.85
C TRP A 275 -14.30 8.07 -5.79
N TYR A 276 -14.44 8.57 -4.55
CA TYR A 276 -15.32 7.97 -3.54
C TYR A 276 -16.78 8.05 -3.94
N GLU A 277 -17.26 9.22 -4.37
CA GLU A 277 -18.63 9.41 -4.82
C GLU A 277 -19.01 8.35 -5.86
N ARG A 278 -18.17 8.18 -6.89
CA ARG A 278 -18.37 7.15 -7.91
C ARG A 278 -18.28 5.73 -7.35
N GLY A 279 -17.23 5.43 -6.59
CA GLY A 279 -16.95 4.07 -6.10
C GLY A 279 -17.99 3.58 -5.08
N LEU A 280 -18.62 4.47 -4.32
CA LEU A 280 -19.65 4.12 -3.33
C LEU A 280 -20.98 3.70 -3.98
N GLU A 281 -21.22 4.01 -5.26
CA GLU A 281 -22.36 3.50 -6.02
C GLU A 281 -22.33 1.96 -6.14
N LEU A 282 -21.20 1.32 -5.88
CA LEU A 282 -21.07 -0.13 -5.78
C LEU A 282 -21.90 -0.73 -4.65
N LEU A 283 -22.07 -0.02 -3.53
CA LEU A 283 -22.62 -0.60 -2.30
C LEU A 283 -24.00 -1.24 -2.46
N PRO A 284 -25.00 -0.64 -3.13
CA PRO A 284 -26.31 -1.25 -3.33
C PRO A 284 -26.30 -2.52 -4.17
N MET A 285 -25.26 -2.75 -4.97
CA MET A 285 -25.11 -3.93 -5.85
C MET A 285 -24.59 -5.16 -5.10
N LEU A 286 -24.11 -4.99 -3.86
CA LEU A 286 -23.52 -6.05 -3.04
C LEU A 286 -24.55 -6.64 -2.07
N ASP A 287 -24.40 -7.94 -1.74
CA ASP A 287 -25.15 -8.53 -0.62
C ASP A 287 -24.84 -7.82 0.70
N SER A 288 -25.70 -7.94 1.69
CA SER A 288 -25.62 -7.18 2.95
C SER A 288 -24.28 -7.33 3.68
N ARG A 289 -23.66 -8.51 3.68
CA ARG A 289 -22.37 -8.73 4.36
C ARG A 289 -21.18 -8.16 3.58
N SER A 290 -21.19 -8.33 2.27
CA SER A 290 -20.19 -7.73 1.37
C SER A 290 -20.30 -6.21 1.37
N ARG A 291 -21.54 -5.68 1.37
CA ARG A 291 -21.84 -4.24 1.54
C ARG A 291 -21.28 -3.69 2.85
N ALA A 292 -21.53 -4.40 3.96
CA ALA A 292 -21.00 -4.00 5.27
C ALA A 292 -19.46 -3.99 5.30
N CYS A 293 -18.82 -5.01 4.70
CA CYS A 293 -17.37 -5.09 4.59
C CYS A 293 -16.81 -3.90 3.79
N THR A 294 -17.32 -3.68 2.58
CA THR A 294 -16.87 -2.60 1.68
C THR A 294 -17.14 -1.24 2.30
N GLY A 295 -18.33 -1.02 2.86
CA GLY A 295 -18.69 0.22 3.53
C GLY A 295 -17.86 0.52 4.78
N ALA A 296 -17.41 -0.52 5.51
CA ALA A 296 -16.51 -0.33 6.64
C ALA A 296 -15.11 0.09 6.18
N MET A 297 -14.57 -0.54 5.14
CA MET A 297 -13.25 -0.18 4.59
C MET A 297 -13.28 1.21 3.99
N ALA A 298 -14.22 1.49 3.10
CA ALA A 298 -14.40 2.81 2.49
C ALA A 298 -14.61 3.89 3.55
N GLY A 299 -15.48 3.65 4.53
CA GLY A 299 -15.78 4.64 5.58
C GLY A 299 -14.59 4.93 6.52
N ILE A 300 -13.68 3.97 6.76
CA ILE A 300 -12.46 4.21 7.53
C ILE A 300 -11.53 5.14 6.75
N TYR A 301 -11.34 4.88 5.46
CA TYR A 301 -10.45 5.68 4.61
C TYR A 301 -11.04 7.05 4.27
N HIS A 302 -12.33 7.12 4.00
CA HIS A 302 -13.03 8.39 3.77
C HIS A 302 -12.92 9.33 4.98
N ARG A 303 -13.01 8.81 6.21
CA ARG A 303 -12.74 9.60 7.43
C ARG A 303 -11.30 10.05 7.57
N LEU A 304 -10.33 9.28 7.05
CA LEU A 304 -8.94 9.74 6.98
C LEU A 304 -8.82 10.90 5.99
N LEU A 305 -9.48 10.80 4.83
CA LEU A 305 -9.52 11.86 3.83
C LEU A 305 -10.17 13.14 4.39
N ASP A 306 -11.31 13.03 5.10
CA ASP A 306 -11.95 14.15 5.79
C ASP A 306 -10.99 14.83 6.77
N ARG A 307 -10.20 14.05 7.51
CA ARG A 307 -9.22 14.55 8.45
C ARG A 307 -8.06 15.25 7.77
N ILE A 308 -7.54 14.70 6.67
CA ILE A 308 -6.52 15.31 5.83
C ILE A 308 -7.03 16.65 5.28
N ARG A 309 -8.23 16.67 4.72
CA ARG A 309 -8.83 17.86 4.14
C ARG A 309 -9.09 18.97 5.17
N SER A 310 -9.50 18.58 6.40
CA SER A 310 -9.76 19.55 7.46
C SER A 310 -8.51 20.13 8.11
N ARG A 311 -7.37 19.44 8.01
CA ARG A 311 -6.07 19.84 8.55
C ARG A 311 -4.95 19.34 7.65
N PRO A 312 -4.78 19.94 6.45
CA PRO A 312 -3.83 19.47 5.46
C PRO A 312 -2.39 19.43 5.96
N GLU A 313 -2.01 20.35 6.84
CA GLU A 313 -0.69 20.41 7.47
C GLU A 313 -0.37 19.18 8.35
N SER A 314 -1.40 18.47 8.81
CA SER A 314 -1.21 17.32 9.72
C SER A 314 -0.49 16.15 9.08
N VAL A 315 -0.57 15.97 7.74
CA VAL A 315 0.14 14.90 7.03
C VAL A 315 1.65 15.16 6.93
N LEU A 316 2.06 16.43 7.08
CA LEU A 316 3.47 16.83 7.08
C LEU A 316 4.15 16.56 8.43
N SER A 317 3.36 16.42 9.49
CA SER A 317 3.85 16.17 10.85
C SER A 317 3.95 14.68 11.19
N GLY A 318 3.42 13.80 10.35
CA GLY A 318 3.45 12.35 10.52
C GLY A 318 2.21 11.63 10.02
N ARG A 319 2.26 10.31 10.04
CA ARG A 319 1.21 9.45 9.49
C ARG A 319 -0.09 9.53 10.29
N LEU A 320 -1.16 9.94 9.64
CA LEU A 320 -2.50 9.99 10.24
C LEU A 320 -3.11 8.58 10.37
N SER A 321 -3.79 8.36 11.50
CA SER A 321 -4.56 7.12 11.71
C SER A 321 -5.82 7.37 12.52
N LEU A 322 -6.85 6.56 12.32
CA LEU A 322 -8.01 6.52 13.20
C LEU A 322 -7.72 5.62 14.40
N SER A 323 -8.27 5.97 15.55
CA SER A 323 -8.22 5.13 16.74
C SER A 323 -9.01 3.82 16.54
N PRO A 324 -8.70 2.75 17.29
CA PRO A 324 -9.47 1.50 17.23
C PRO A 324 -10.96 1.69 17.48
N VAL A 325 -11.33 2.61 18.36
CA VAL A 325 -12.74 2.95 18.67
C VAL A 325 -13.43 3.57 17.46
N GLU A 326 -12.80 4.51 16.79
CA GLU A 326 -13.34 5.13 15.57
C GLU A 326 -13.55 4.10 14.46
N LYS A 327 -12.56 3.23 14.22
CA LYS A 327 -12.67 2.13 13.25
C LYS A 327 -13.82 1.18 13.59
N GLY A 328 -13.95 0.83 14.87
CA GLY A 328 -15.05 0.00 15.36
C GLY A 328 -16.43 0.64 15.14
N ARG A 329 -16.56 1.95 15.42
CA ARG A 329 -17.80 2.70 15.17
C ARG A 329 -18.16 2.73 13.68
N VAL A 330 -17.20 2.96 12.80
CA VAL A 330 -17.43 2.93 11.35
C VAL A 330 -17.91 1.55 10.91
N ALA A 331 -17.26 0.47 11.37
CA ALA A 331 -17.65 -0.90 11.02
C ALA A 331 -19.05 -1.24 11.52
N LEU A 332 -19.43 -0.83 12.73
CA LEU A 332 -20.79 -1.03 13.26
C LEU A 332 -21.84 -0.22 12.49
N THR A 333 -21.54 1.02 12.12
CA THR A 333 -22.43 1.84 11.30
C THR A 333 -22.64 1.22 9.90
N ALA A 334 -21.56 0.73 9.27
CA ALA A 334 -21.64 0.05 7.98
C ALA A 334 -22.49 -1.22 8.07
N LEU A 335 -22.33 -2.00 9.15
CA LEU A 335 -23.13 -3.19 9.38
C LEU A 335 -24.62 -2.87 9.57
N ALA A 336 -24.94 -1.84 10.36
CA ALA A 336 -26.33 -1.40 10.57
C ALA A 336 -26.98 -0.92 9.27
N ARG A 337 -26.28 -0.09 8.48
CA ARG A 337 -26.77 0.40 7.17
C ARG A 337 -26.96 -0.71 6.14
N ALA A 338 -26.14 -1.76 6.21
CA ALA A 338 -26.25 -2.89 5.29
C ALA A 338 -27.41 -3.85 5.65
N ALA A 339 -27.92 -3.78 6.87
CA ALA A 339 -29.04 -4.57 7.35
C ALA A 339 -30.41 -3.87 7.14
N ALA A 340 -30.40 -2.55 6.95
CA ALA A 340 -31.58 -1.75 6.60
C ALA A 340 -31.87 -1.79 5.10
#